data_1026f5ae8df719af5ad5dd15f13948ce
#
_entry.id   1026f5ae8df719af5ad5dd15f13948ce
#
_cell.length_a   1.000
_cell.length_b   1.000
_cell.length_c   1.000
_cell.angle_alpha   90.00
_cell.angle_beta   90.00
_cell.angle_gamma   90.00
#
_symmetry.space_group_name_H-M   'P 1'
#
loop_
_entity.id
_entity.type
_entity.pdbx_description
1 polymer ?
#
loop_
_entity_poly.entity_id
_entity_poly.type
_entity_poly.pdbx_seq_one_letter_code
_entity_poly.pdbx_strand_id
1 'polypeptide(L)'
;MTNSTGSTAPATVYKLVVIAGHAPEPSFTLTGSPVTIGRELYNTVPLNDPHISHEHARITQSHGCFLIEDLNSVNGTQVNGVSISGPYPLQPGDIISLGNFSFRLDEEIIAL
;
A
#
# COMPACT_ATOMS: atom_id res chain seq x y z
N MET A 1 15.00 6.33 34.15
CA MET A 1 14.77 6.36 33.57
C MET A 1 14.23 6.48 33.05
N THR A 2 14.29 6.36 32.53
CA THR A 2 13.94 6.36 31.89
C THR A 2 13.33 6.46 31.22
N ASN A 3 13.30 6.40 30.88
CA ASN A 3 12.79 6.40 30.17
C ASN A 3 12.11 6.44 29.68
N SER A 4 12.10 6.37 29.54
CA SER A 4 11.41 6.34 29.04
C SER A 4 10.85 6.44 28.55
N THR A 5 11.09 6.48 28.93
CA THR A 5 10.80 6.49 28.04
C THR A 5 9.94 7.13 27.12
N GLY A 6 10.22 7.84 26.27
CA GLY A 6 9.63 8.37 25.08
C GLY A 6 8.39 7.69 24.59
N SER A 7 7.94 6.79 25.35
CA SER A 7 6.77 5.99 24.98
C SER A 7 5.49 6.80 24.88
N THR A 8 5.52 8.08 25.25
CA THR A 8 4.36 8.95 25.12
C THR A 8 4.25 9.62 23.74
N ALA A 9 5.24 9.46 22.88
CA ALA A 9 5.18 10.01 21.55
C ALA A 9 4.09 9.30 20.73
N PRO A 10 3.29 10.03 19.95
CA PRO A 10 2.30 9.38 19.08
C PRO A 10 2.99 8.53 18.02
N ALA A 11 2.36 7.43 17.68
CA ALA A 11 2.79 6.57 16.60
C ALA A 11 1.93 6.85 15.38
N THR A 12 2.56 6.76 14.20
CA THR A 12 1.84 6.92 12.94
C THR A 12 1.75 5.55 12.27
N VAL A 13 0.53 5.20 11.86
CA VAL A 13 0.24 3.97 11.14
C VAL A 13 -0.27 4.33 9.76
N TYR A 14 0.21 3.63 8.75
CA TYR A 14 -0.22 3.83 7.37
C TYR A 14 -1.00 2.61 6.91
N LYS A 15 -2.11 2.84 6.23
CA LYS A 15 -2.99 1.78 5.76
C LYS A 15 -3.38 2.02 4.32
N LEU A 16 -3.53 0.93 3.58
CA LEU A 16 -4.20 0.94 2.29
C LEU A 16 -5.66 0.62 2.54
N VAL A 17 -6.53 1.58 2.35
CA VAL A 17 -7.97 1.41 2.55
C VAL A 17 -8.62 1.10 1.20
N VAL A 18 -9.37 0.03 1.13
CA VAL A 18 -10.07 -0.37 -0.10
C VAL A 18 -11.22 0.59 -0.34
N ILE A 19 -11.19 1.29 -1.49
CA ILE A 19 -12.27 2.22 -1.86
C ILE A 19 -13.05 1.73 -3.08
N ALA A 20 -12.51 0.76 -3.83
CA ALA A 20 -13.22 0.12 -4.93
C ALA A 20 -12.68 -1.29 -5.11
N GLY A 21 -13.55 -2.21 -5.52
CA GLY A 21 -13.20 -3.60 -5.73
C GLY A 21 -13.47 -4.44 -4.48
N HIS A 22 -13.59 -5.74 -4.70
CA HIS A 22 -13.90 -6.69 -3.62
C HIS A 22 -12.62 -7.37 -3.14
N ALA A 23 -11.98 -6.78 -2.16
CA ALA A 23 -10.74 -7.32 -1.56
C ALA A 23 -11.08 -8.16 -0.33
N PRO A 24 -10.15 -9.07 0.10
CA PRO A 24 -10.41 -9.94 1.24
C PRO A 24 -10.53 -9.22 2.57
N GLU A 25 -9.93 -8.02 2.69
CA GLU A 25 -9.96 -7.21 3.90
C GLU A 25 -10.32 -5.78 3.53
N PRO A 26 -10.94 -5.01 4.44
CA PRO A 26 -11.28 -3.62 4.14
C PRO A 26 -10.07 -2.69 4.12
N SER A 27 -8.98 -3.09 4.75
CA SER A 27 -7.74 -2.32 4.74
C SER A 27 -6.55 -3.22 5.03
N PHE A 28 -5.37 -2.73 4.67
CA PHE A 28 -4.12 -3.45 4.89
C PHE A 28 -3.12 -2.47 5.49
N THR A 29 -2.58 -2.82 6.66
CA THR A 29 -1.60 -1.97 7.33
C THR A 29 -0.24 -2.11 6.66
N LEU A 30 0.40 -0.98 6.37
CA LEU A 30 1.76 -0.97 5.86
C LEU A 30 2.72 -1.04 7.03
N THR A 31 3.62 -2.01 6.97
CA THR A 31 4.69 -2.18 7.95
C THR A 31 6.01 -1.77 7.30
N GLY A 32 7.13 -1.92 8.00
CA GLY A 32 8.44 -1.70 7.41
C GLY A 32 8.84 -2.75 6.39
N SER A 33 8.09 -3.85 6.30
CA SER A 33 8.36 -4.92 5.34
C SER A 33 7.73 -4.63 3.99
N PRO A 34 8.28 -5.12 2.89
CA PRO A 34 7.66 -4.95 1.57
C PRO A 34 6.24 -5.52 1.55
N VAL A 35 5.35 -4.81 0.89
CA VAL A 35 3.96 -5.21 0.71
C VAL A 35 3.75 -5.49 -0.77
N THR A 36 3.41 -6.73 -1.10
CA THR A 36 3.15 -7.13 -2.48
C THR A 36 1.65 -7.20 -2.72
N ILE A 37 1.24 -6.75 -3.91
CA ILE A 37 -0.15 -6.76 -4.34
C ILE A 37 -0.21 -7.60 -5.61
N GLY A 38 -1.08 -8.60 -5.64
CA GLY A 38 -1.19 -9.45 -6.81
C GLY A 38 -2.26 -10.49 -6.66
N ARG A 39 -2.46 -11.26 -7.74
CA ARG A 39 -3.53 -12.25 -7.78
C ARG A 39 -3.24 -13.47 -6.89
N GLU A 40 -1.97 -13.84 -6.75
CA GLU A 40 -1.62 -15.06 -6.00
C GLU A 40 -1.77 -14.86 -4.50
N LEU A 41 -2.12 -15.95 -3.82
CA LEU A 41 -2.39 -15.91 -2.38
C LEU A 41 -1.15 -15.61 -1.54
N TYR A 42 0.04 -15.81 -2.10
CA TYR A 42 1.27 -15.50 -1.36
C TYR A 42 1.54 -13.99 -1.27
N ASN A 43 0.79 -13.17 -2.01
CA ASN A 43 0.95 -11.72 -1.90
C ASN A 43 0.42 -11.21 -0.56
N THR A 44 0.98 -10.12 -0.09
CA THR A 44 0.50 -9.47 1.14
C THR A 44 -0.95 -9.01 0.97
N VAL A 45 -1.26 -8.48 -0.23
CA VAL A 45 -2.60 -8.06 -0.60
C VAL A 45 -3.03 -8.92 -1.79
N PRO A 46 -3.66 -10.08 -1.54
CA PRO A 46 -4.09 -10.95 -2.62
C PRO A 46 -5.42 -10.47 -3.21
N LEU A 47 -5.43 -10.26 -4.50
CA LEU A 47 -6.60 -9.79 -5.23
C LEU A 47 -6.95 -10.81 -6.31
N ASN A 48 -7.91 -11.68 -6.01
CA ASN A 48 -8.29 -12.78 -6.89
C ASN A 48 -9.18 -12.28 -8.03
N ASP A 49 -8.55 -11.69 -9.04
CA ASP A 49 -9.24 -11.10 -10.18
C ASP A 49 -8.37 -11.30 -11.42
N PRO A 50 -8.95 -11.70 -12.56
CA PRO A 50 -8.17 -11.99 -13.77
C PRO A 50 -7.45 -10.76 -14.37
N HIS A 51 -7.86 -9.55 -13.99
CA HIS A 51 -7.20 -8.32 -14.46
C HIS A 51 -5.98 -7.97 -13.63
N ILE A 52 -5.72 -8.71 -12.56
CA ILE A 52 -4.58 -8.50 -11.69
C ILE A 52 -3.51 -9.52 -12.03
N SER A 53 -2.29 -9.07 -12.26
CA SER A 53 -1.15 -9.96 -12.52
C SER A 53 -0.79 -10.75 -11.28
N HIS A 54 -0.14 -11.89 -11.44
CA HIS A 54 0.27 -12.76 -10.32
C HIS A 54 0.99 -11.99 -9.23
N GLU A 55 1.95 -11.15 -9.64
CA GLU A 55 2.62 -10.16 -8.80
C GLU A 55 2.49 -8.85 -9.56
N HIS A 56 1.67 -7.94 -9.05
CA HIS A 56 1.27 -6.76 -9.82
C HIS A 56 2.03 -5.51 -9.42
N ALA A 57 2.14 -5.25 -8.13
CA ALA A 57 2.80 -4.06 -7.61
C ALA A 57 3.43 -4.36 -6.25
N ARG A 58 4.38 -3.53 -5.88
CA ARG A 58 5.07 -3.68 -4.60
C ARG A 58 5.27 -2.32 -3.96
N ILE A 59 5.02 -2.25 -2.65
CA ILE A 59 5.27 -1.06 -1.86
C ILE A 59 6.42 -1.36 -0.91
N THR A 60 7.44 -0.52 -0.94
CA THR A 60 8.58 -0.64 -0.03
C THR A 60 8.78 0.66 0.72
N GLN A 61 9.28 0.56 1.94
CA GLN A 61 9.64 1.74 2.72
C GLN A 61 11.12 2.04 2.50
N SER A 62 11.43 3.30 2.20
CA SER A 62 12.78 3.76 1.96
C SER A 62 12.92 5.16 2.53
N HIS A 63 13.83 5.32 3.50
CA HIS A 63 14.14 6.63 4.11
C HIS A 63 12.88 7.36 4.61
N GLY A 64 11.99 6.61 5.26
CA GLY A 64 10.78 7.18 5.83
C GLY A 64 9.65 7.41 4.84
N CYS A 65 9.85 7.06 3.57
CA CYS A 65 8.84 7.19 2.52
C CYS A 65 8.41 5.83 2.03
N PHE A 66 7.18 5.75 1.53
CA PHE A 66 6.70 4.54 0.85
C PHE A 66 6.81 4.75 -0.65
N LEU A 67 7.43 3.78 -1.32
CA LEU A 67 7.55 3.78 -2.78
C LEU A 67 6.70 2.64 -3.32
N ILE A 68 5.89 2.95 -4.33
CA ILE A 68 5.15 1.92 -5.06
C ILE A 68 5.78 1.74 -6.44
N GLU A 69 5.90 0.48 -6.86
CA GLU A 69 6.37 0.19 -8.22
C GLU A 69 5.49 -0.88 -8.84
N ASP A 70 5.31 -0.76 -10.15
CA ASP A 70 4.62 -1.77 -10.94
C ASP A 70 5.60 -2.88 -11.27
N LEU A 71 5.21 -4.12 -11.06
CA LEU A 71 6.07 -5.27 -11.28
C LEU A 71 5.87 -5.84 -12.69
N ASN A 72 5.89 -4.96 -13.67
CA ASN A 72 5.72 -5.34 -15.06
C ASN A 72 4.37 -6.01 -15.30
N SER A 73 3.34 -5.46 -14.70
CA SER A 73 1.99 -6.01 -14.78
C SER A 73 1.40 -5.84 -16.17
N VAL A 74 0.39 -6.65 -16.48
CA VAL A 74 -0.26 -6.60 -17.79
C VAL A 74 -1.05 -5.31 -17.96
N ASN A 75 -1.78 -4.89 -16.92
CA ASN A 75 -2.70 -3.75 -17.02
C ASN A 75 -2.18 -2.46 -16.38
N GLY A 76 -1.00 -2.51 -15.75
CA GLY A 76 -0.39 -1.33 -15.16
C GLY A 76 -0.92 -0.98 -13.79
N THR A 77 -0.27 -0.02 -13.17
CA THR A 77 -0.62 0.55 -11.87
C THR A 77 -0.70 2.06 -12.02
N GLN A 78 -1.72 2.66 -11.43
CA GLN A 78 -1.91 4.10 -11.48
C GLN A 78 -1.89 4.69 -10.07
N VAL A 79 -1.38 5.91 -9.98
CA VAL A 79 -1.49 6.71 -8.75
C VAL A 79 -2.18 8.02 -9.15
N ASN A 80 -3.31 8.29 -8.50
CA ASN A 80 -4.14 9.46 -8.80
C ASN A 80 -4.49 9.57 -10.29
N GLY A 81 -4.77 8.43 -10.91
CA GLY A 81 -5.18 8.35 -12.31
C GLY A 81 -4.05 8.38 -13.32
N VAL A 82 -2.80 8.42 -12.88
CA VAL A 82 -1.64 8.49 -13.77
C VAL A 82 -0.84 7.19 -13.66
N SER A 83 -0.57 6.56 -14.79
CA SER A 83 0.24 5.33 -14.82
C SER A 83 1.66 5.63 -14.37
N ILE A 84 2.17 4.79 -13.47
CA ILE A 84 3.56 4.91 -13.00
C ILE A 84 4.48 4.10 -13.90
N SER A 85 5.69 4.60 -14.12
CA SER A 85 6.68 3.94 -14.97
C SER A 85 7.95 3.58 -14.21
N GLY A 86 8.01 3.87 -12.93
CA GLY A 86 9.12 3.52 -12.05
C GLY A 86 8.66 3.67 -10.63
N PRO A 87 9.55 3.51 -9.65
CA PRO A 87 9.16 3.71 -8.26
C PRO A 87 8.58 5.11 -8.05
N TYR A 88 7.43 5.16 -7.41
CA TYR A 88 6.69 6.41 -7.20
C TYR A 88 6.51 6.65 -5.70
N PRO A 89 6.92 7.82 -5.18
CA PRO A 89 6.77 8.11 -3.76
C PRO A 89 5.31 8.41 -3.43
N LEU A 90 4.75 7.61 -2.53
CA LEU A 90 3.37 7.76 -2.09
C LEU A 90 3.24 8.80 -0.98
N GLN A 91 2.12 9.49 -0.99
CA GLN A 91 1.74 10.44 0.06
C GLN A 91 0.37 10.06 0.62
N PRO A 92 0.10 10.38 1.90
CA PRO A 92 -1.24 10.17 2.45
C PRO A 92 -2.29 10.86 1.58
N GLY A 93 -3.37 10.14 1.31
CA GLY A 93 -4.43 10.60 0.43
C GLY A 93 -4.31 10.14 -1.01
N ASP A 94 -3.16 9.63 -1.42
CA ASP A 94 -2.99 9.12 -2.78
C ASP A 94 -3.90 7.93 -3.03
N ILE A 95 -4.44 7.88 -4.25
CA ILE A 95 -5.30 6.79 -4.71
C ILE A 95 -4.49 5.90 -5.65
N ILE A 96 -4.36 4.65 -5.28
CA ILE A 96 -3.65 3.63 -6.07
C ILE A 96 -4.70 2.80 -6.77
N SER A 97 -4.62 2.68 -8.09
CA SER A 97 -5.56 1.89 -8.87
C SER A 97 -4.85 0.84 -9.70
N LEU A 98 -5.38 -0.37 -9.66
CA LEU A 98 -4.92 -1.49 -10.48
C LEU A 98 -6.10 -2.40 -10.77
N GLY A 99 -6.31 -2.68 -12.05
CA GLY A 99 -7.51 -3.40 -12.47
C GLY A 99 -8.77 -2.65 -12.04
N ASN A 100 -9.69 -3.37 -11.40
CA ASN A 100 -10.93 -2.78 -10.88
C ASN A 100 -10.82 -2.40 -9.40
N PHE A 101 -9.62 -2.40 -8.86
CA PHE A 101 -9.39 -2.11 -7.44
C PHE A 101 -8.79 -0.72 -7.29
N SER A 102 -9.22 -0.04 -6.23
CA SER A 102 -8.61 1.23 -5.84
C SER A 102 -8.41 1.23 -4.34
N PHE A 103 -7.29 1.79 -3.92
CA PHE A 103 -6.92 1.92 -2.52
C PHE A 103 -6.53 3.35 -2.24
N ARG A 104 -6.86 3.84 -1.05
CA ARG A 104 -6.38 5.14 -0.60
C ARG A 104 -5.33 4.92 0.48
N LEU A 105 -4.21 5.62 0.38
CA LEU A 105 -3.22 5.59 1.45
C LEU A 105 -3.68 6.52 2.57
N ASP A 106 -3.97 5.93 3.71
CA ASP A 106 -4.40 6.68 4.90
C ASP A 106 -3.27 6.71 5.92
N GLU A 107 -3.18 7.83 6.61
CA GLU A 107 -2.28 8.03 7.73
C GLU A 107 -3.11 8.17 8.98
N GLU A 108 -2.77 7.41 10.01
CA GLU A 108 -3.51 7.44 11.26
C GLU A 108 -2.52 7.68 12.40
N ILE A 109 -2.76 8.72 13.19
CA ILE A 109 -1.93 9.02 14.35
C ILE A 109 -2.60 8.41 15.57
N ILE A 110 -1.86 7.52 16.23
CA ILE A 110 -2.35 6.83 17.42
C ILE A 110 -1.66 7.42 18.63
N ALA A 111 -2.45 8.03 19.51
CA ALA A 111 -1.95 8.54 20.77
C ALA A 111 -1.90 7.40 21.79
N LEU A 112 -0.79 7.29 22.48
CA LEU A 112 -0.60 6.28 23.52
C LEU A 112 -0.83 6.85 24.92
#